data_652e82c1efc287712edf8586f6f99058
#
_entry.id   652e82c1efc287712edf8586f6f99058
#
_cell.length_a   1.000
_cell.length_b   1.000
_cell.length_c   1.000
_cell.angle_alpha   90.00
_cell.angle_beta   90.00
_cell.angle_gamma   90.00
#
_symmetry.space_group_name_H-M   'P 1'
#
loop_
_entity.id
_entity.type
_entity.pdbx_description
1 polymer ?
#
loop_
_entity_poly.entity_id
_entity_poly.type
_entity_poly.pdbx_seq_one_letter_code
_entity_poly.pdbx_strand_id
1 'polypeptide(L)'
;MHFTRTWLSCALALTSLLAQLVSIAQAQGSPEAQATVEDLGKSDPIAAAQKILEFPGIFDPDQSLWASDANITGTGDLQQVPWSRGAFFTWNPWTIGTYKTGYLWLPERFNMFKLNRSLVVSKSGDDIAIDPFYVNKHYDPEKIERAIILIPGQWRDSWKYLNLLGNAYRVAQKYPELNVGSGKVLMLSPTFMDEVDRKRGAMKKNEITFQKAGWSAGDTVRHPRAFKHMSSFDVLDFYVSMLLDRQQFPNMKTVTVAGHSMGGQTSMHYAMLRDLTDEDARLKYWVGNPGSYVWLNDTRPFSTAKCPEYGEWPYGMSVHKSIPRYGRKGSGKNGVHRIENFLKRRIHFSVSLDDNGHGPENCKANAQGVSRVCRAAEWVAQRGNSTEGWSKSHTIDFIPGVSHQDYPVIAYYGTLKFLFTDQE
;
A
#
# COMPACT_ATOMS: atom_id res chain seq x y z
N MET A 1 -20.01 -10.18 57.89
CA MET A 1 -20.77 -10.36 56.65
C MET A 1 -20.34 -9.35 55.57
N HIS A 2 -19.07 -9.34 55.12
CA HIS A 2 -18.61 -8.42 54.06
C HIS A 2 -17.69 -9.06 53.01
N PHE A 3 -17.56 -10.40 52.99
CA PHE A 3 -16.64 -11.10 52.05
C PHE A 3 -17.30 -11.69 50.80
N THR A 4 -18.61 -11.67 50.66
CA THR A 4 -19.31 -12.34 49.57
C THR A 4 -19.64 -11.44 48.36
N ARG A 5 -19.58 -10.11 48.47
CA ARG A 5 -19.91 -9.19 47.34
C ARG A 5 -18.76 -8.94 46.36
N THR A 6 -17.52 -9.08 46.77
CA THR A 6 -16.35 -8.81 45.91
C THR A 6 -16.08 -9.92 44.91
N TRP A 7 -16.39 -11.16 45.20
CA TRP A 7 -16.18 -12.29 44.28
C TRP A 7 -17.19 -12.35 43.12
N LEU A 8 -18.45 -11.93 43.36
CA LEU A 8 -19.45 -11.86 42.29
C LEU A 8 -19.13 -10.77 41.26
N SER A 9 -18.59 -9.63 41.70
CA SER A 9 -18.25 -8.53 40.79
C SER A 9 -17.04 -8.85 39.93
N CYS A 10 -16.04 -9.58 40.45
CA CYS A 10 -14.91 -10.05 39.62
C CYS A 10 -15.30 -11.16 38.61
N ALA A 11 -16.20 -12.06 39.03
CA ALA A 11 -16.68 -13.12 38.12
C ALA A 11 -17.51 -12.56 36.96
N LEU A 12 -18.37 -11.56 37.22
CA LEU A 12 -19.17 -10.88 36.19
C LEU A 12 -18.28 -10.02 35.25
N ALA A 13 -17.24 -9.40 35.77
CA ALA A 13 -16.28 -8.64 34.94
C ALA A 13 -15.45 -9.57 34.05
N LEU A 14 -15.00 -10.73 34.57
CA LEU A 14 -14.28 -11.72 33.79
C LEU A 14 -15.16 -12.40 32.72
N THR A 15 -16.42 -12.69 33.02
CA THR A 15 -17.36 -13.25 32.02
C THR A 15 -17.74 -12.22 30.95
N SER A 16 -17.87 -10.94 31.29
CA SER A 16 -18.10 -9.89 30.29
C SER A 16 -16.86 -9.63 29.42
N LEU A 17 -15.66 -9.70 29.99
CA LEU A 17 -14.40 -9.58 29.22
C LEU A 17 -14.18 -10.78 28.29
N LEU A 18 -14.45 -12.00 28.77
CA LEU A 18 -14.41 -13.22 27.97
C LEU A 18 -15.48 -13.23 26.89
N ALA A 19 -16.69 -12.76 27.19
CA ALA A 19 -17.76 -12.63 26.19
C ALA A 19 -17.44 -11.56 25.14
N GLN A 20 -16.79 -10.46 25.52
CA GLN A 20 -16.30 -9.45 24.57
C GLN A 20 -15.13 -9.98 23.73
N LEU A 21 -14.19 -10.71 24.29
CA LEU A 21 -13.11 -11.35 23.55
C LEU A 21 -13.63 -12.42 22.58
N VAL A 22 -14.65 -13.20 22.97
CA VAL A 22 -15.31 -14.17 22.08
C VAL A 22 -16.12 -13.46 21.00
N SER A 23 -16.77 -12.32 21.29
CA SER A 23 -17.52 -11.56 20.28
C SER A 23 -16.58 -10.86 19.28
N ILE A 24 -15.40 -10.42 19.72
CA ILE A 24 -14.37 -9.82 18.86
C ILE A 24 -13.81 -10.87 17.89
N ALA A 25 -13.53 -12.09 18.37
CA ALA A 25 -13.09 -13.20 17.51
C ALA A 25 -14.17 -13.64 16.49
N GLN A 26 -15.45 -13.42 16.80
CA GLN A 26 -16.56 -13.72 15.86
C GLN A 26 -16.73 -12.69 14.74
N ALA A 27 -16.35 -11.44 14.97
CA ALA A 27 -16.57 -10.35 14.01
C ALA A 27 -15.69 -10.43 12.74
N GLN A 28 -14.66 -11.26 12.73
CA GLN A 28 -13.68 -11.33 11.63
C GLN A 28 -13.54 -12.75 11.05
N GLY A 29 -14.46 -13.61 11.37
CA GLY A 29 -14.38 -15.05 11.06
C GLY A 29 -13.44 -15.81 12.00
N SER A 30 -13.72 -17.10 12.22
CA SER A 30 -12.83 -17.94 13.00
C SER A 30 -11.48 -18.15 12.28
N PRO A 31 -10.41 -18.54 12.98
CA PRO A 31 -9.14 -18.87 12.32
C PRO A 31 -9.28 -19.90 11.19
N GLU A 32 -10.18 -20.87 11.32
CA GLU A 32 -10.46 -21.89 10.30
C GLU A 32 -11.18 -21.27 9.09
N ALA A 33 -12.12 -20.33 9.31
CA ALA A 33 -12.80 -19.63 8.24
C ALA A 33 -11.82 -18.72 7.48
N GLN A 34 -10.92 -18.03 8.18
CA GLN A 34 -9.87 -17.22 7.56
C GLN A 34 -8.88 -18.08 6.76
N ALA A 35 -8.45 -19.22 7.28
CA ALA A 35 -7.59 -20.18 6.54
C ALA A 35 -8.28 -20.71 5.28
N THR A 36 -9.57 -20.99 5.36
CA THR A 36 -10.38 -21.40 4.19
C THR A 36 -10.41 -20.30 3.12
N VAL A 37 -10.57 -19.04 3.52
CA VAL A 37 -10.55 -17.90 2.61
C VAL A 37 -9.17 -17.68 2.00
N GLU A 38 -8.11 -17.82 2.78
CA GLU A 38 -6.72 -17.75 2.31
C GLU A 38 -6.47 -18.73 1.17
N ASP A 39 -6.85 -20.01 1.37
CA ASP A 39 -6.65 -21.04 0.35
C ASP A 39 -7.53 -20.87 -0.88
N LEU A 40 -8.81 -20.50 -0.66
CA LEU A 40 -9.75 -20.24 -1.75
C LEU A 40 -9.30 -19.05 -2.60
N GLY A 41 -8.75 -18.00 -1.98
CA GLY A 41 -8.27 -16.80 -2.67
C GLY A 41 -7.19 -17.07 -3.73
N LYS A 42 -6.42 -18.14 -3.57
CA LYS A 42 -5.38 -18.55 -4.52
C LYS A 42 -5.96 -19.11 -5.83
N SER A 43 -7.15 -19.71 -5.79
CA SER A 43 -7.80 -20.34 -6.93
C SER A 43 -9.04 -19.59 -7.42
N ASP A 44 -9.84 -19.04 -6.53
CA ASP A 44 -11.07 -18.30 -6.81
C ASP A 44 -11.19 -17.08 -5.89
N PRO A 45 -10.55 -15.96 -6.25
CA PRO A 45 -10.63 -14.72 -5.48
C PRO A 45 -12.05 -14.19 -5.26
N ILE A 46 -12.96 -14.39 -6.23
CA ILE A 46 -14.34 -13.92 -6.15
C ILE A 46 -15.11 -14.71 -5.09
N ALA A 47 -15.03 -16.04 -5.12
CA ALA A 47 -15.66 -16.88 -4.11
C ALA A 47 -15.08 -16.63 -2.71
N ALA A 48 -13.77 -16.41 -2.60
CA ALA A 48 -13.13 -16.04 -1.35
C ALA A 48 -13.68 -14.71 -0.80
N ALA A 49 -13.81 -13.69 -1.64
CA ALA A 49 -14.37 -12.40 -1.27
C ALA A 49 -15.84 -12.50 -0.82
N GLN A 50 -16.64 -13.30 -1.51
CA GLN A 50 -18.03 -13.57 -1.11
C GLN A 50 -18.09 -14.23 0.28
N LYS A 51 -17.18 -15.16 0.55
CA LYS A 51 -17.07 -15.79 1.88
C LYS A 51 -16.67 -14.80 2.98
N ILE A 52 -15.81 -13.83 2.69
CA ILE A 52 -15.45 -12.76 3.65
C ILE A 52 -16.70 -11.93 3.99
N LEU A 53 -17.56 -11.63 3.02
CA LEU A 53 -18.79 -10.87 3.25
C LEU A 53 -19.83 -11.63 4.11
N GLU A 54 -19.65 -12.93 4.30
CA GLU A 54 -20.47 -13.75 5.21
C GLU A 54 -19.93 -13.74 6.66
N PHE A 55 -18.76 -13.17 6.92
CA PHE A 55 -18.18 -13.14 8.27
C PHE A 55 -19.08 -12.35 9.23
N PRO A 56 -19.35 -12.88 10.43
CA PRO A 56 -20.07 -12.12 11.45
C PRO A 56 -19.40 -10.78 11.71
N GLY A 57 -20.16 -9.70 11.77
CA GLY A 57 -19.63 -8.36 12.06
C GLY A 57 -18.84 -7.68 10.93
N ILE A 58 -18.75 -8.26 9.73
CA ILE A 58 -18.05 -7.63 8.60
C ILE A 58 -18.62 -6.24 8.24
N PHE A 59 -19.92 -6.05 8.50
CA PHE A 59 -20.63 -4.79 8.28
C PHE A 59 -20.74 -3.92 9.53
N ASP A 60 -20.14 -4.35 10.65
CA ASP A 60 -20.09 -3.62 11.92
C ASP A 60 -18.64 -3.36 12.32
N PRO A 61 -18.02 -2.32 11.77
CA PRO A 61 -16.60 -2.05 11.96
C PRO A 61 -16.32 -1.65 13.41
N ASP A 62 -15.41 -2.33 14.06
CA ASP A 62 -14.96 -1.99 15.41
C ASP A 62 -13.73 -1.07 15.34
N GLN A 63 -13.91 0.19 15.71
CA GLN A 63 -12.82 1.16 15.75
C GLN A 63 -11.78 0.85 16.81
N SER A 64 -12.12 0.08 17.84
CA SER A 64 -11.16 -0.33 18.87
C SER A 64 -10.13 -1.33 18.35
N LEU A 65 -10.42 -2.00 17.23
CA LEU A 65 -9.52 -2.90 16.51
C LEU A 65 -8.63 -2.17 15.50
N TRP A 66 -8.26 -0.93 15.80
CA TRP A 66 -7.24 -0.26 15.00
C TRP A 66 -5.97 -1.09 14.96
N ALA A 67 -5.47 -1.16 13.80
CA ALA A 67 -4.32 -1.85 13.29
C ALA A 67 -3.07 -1.87 14.17
N SER A 68 -2.90 -0.92 15.05
CA SER A 68 -1.79 -0.87 15.98
C SER A 68 -1.87 -1.95 17.04
N ASP A 69 -3.05 -2.49 17.26
CA ASP A 69 -3.35 -3.25 18.48
C ASP A 69 -3.40 -4.74 18.24
N ALA A 70 -3.64 -5.19 17.01
CA ALA A 70 -3.50 -6.59 16.65
C ALA A 70 -2.01 -6.95 16.57
N ASN A 71 -1.54 -7.56 17.60
CA ASN A 71 -0.12 -7.63 17.90
C ASN A 71 0.45 -8.99 17.52
N ILE A 72 0.48 -9.29 16.22
CA ILE A 72 1.20 -10.50 15.76
C ILE A 72 2.69 -10.41 16.08
N THR A 73 3.20 -9.20 16.24
CA THR A 73 4.64 -8.96 16.22
C THR A 73 5.15 -8.20 17.42
N GLY A 74 4.35 -8.05 18.46
CA GLY A 74 4.69 -7.19 19.58
C GLY A 74 4.47 -5.70 19.29
N THR A 75 4.37 -4.90 20.35
CA THR A 75 4.21 -3.46 20.28
C THR A 75 5.52 -2.77 19.91
N GLY A 76 5.43 -1.72 19.14
CA GLY A 76 6.55 -0.83 18.87
C GLY A 76 7.69 -1.53 18.17
N ASP A 77 8.78 -1.61 18.86
CA ASP A 77 10.04 -2.03 18.26
C ASP A 77 10.18 -3.54 18.00
N LEU A 78 9.26 -4.37 18.49
CA LEU A 78 9.31 -5.83 18.33
C LEU A 78 8.53 -6.32 17.10
N GLN A 79 8.57 -5.59 16.00
CA GLN A 79 7.83 -5.91 14.77
C GLN A 79 8.40 -7.11 14.00
N GLN A 80 8.90 -8.12 14.69
CA GLN A 80 9.33 -9.35 14.04
C GLN A 80 8.15 -10.28 13.82
N VAL A 81 8.03 -10.79 12.60
CA VAL A 81 6.95 -11.73 12.27
C VAL A 81 7.26 -13.15 12.76
N PRO A 82 6.25 -13.93 13.21
CA PRO A 82 6.45 -15.31 13.66
C PRO A 82 7.10 -16.22 12.59
N TRP A 83 6.81 -15.95 11.31
CA TRP A 83 7.33 -16.71 10.16
C TRP A 83 8.66 -16.21 9.63
N SER A 84 9.40 -15.39 10.38
CA SER A 84 10.69 -14.83 9.98
C SER A 84 11.80 -15.83 9.74
N ARG A 85 11.64 -17.09 10.19
CA ARG A 85 12.65 -18.15 10.09
C ARG A 85 14.03 -17.74 10.64
N GLY A 86 14.03 -16.95 11.71
CA GLY A 86 15.26 -16.45 12.33
C GLY A 86 15.99 -15.38 11.51
N ALA A 87 15.33 -14.72 10.56
CA ALA A 87 15.89 -13.58 9.87
C ALA A 87 16.19 -12.43 10.86
N PHE A 88 17.31 -11.77 10.67
CA PHE A 88 17.71 -10.65 11.52
C PHE A 88 16.83 -9.42 11.24
N PHE A 89 16.20 -8.90 12.29
CA PHE A 89 15.36 -7.69 12.22
C PHE A 89 16.18 -6.45 12.59
N THR A 90 15.99 -5.35 11.87
CA THR A 90 16.58 -4.05 12.18
C THR A 90 15.52 -3.04 12.56
N TRP A 91 15.84 -2.22 13.55
CA TRP A 91 14.98 -1.17 14.06
C TRP A 91 14.71 -0.05 13.05
N ASN A 92 13.52 0.51 13.10
CA ASN A 92 13.19 1.66 12.28
C ASN A 92 13.98 2.89 12.75
N PRO A 93 14.52 3.70 11.81
CA PRO A 93 15.14 4.96 12.16
C PRO A 93 14.07 5.94 12.67
N TRP A 94 14.45 6.80 13.60
CA TRP A 94 13.57 7.80 14.16
C TRP A 94 13.84 9.21 13.62
N THR A 95 12.86 10.08 13.75
CA THR A 95 12.96 11.52 13.47
C THR A 95 12.06 12.29 14.43
N ILE A 96 12.19 13.62 14.47
CA ILE A 96 11.28 14.47 15.25
C ILE A 96 10.15 14.97 14.37
N GLY A 97 8.93 14.80 14.84
CA GLY A 97 7.72 15.24 14.17
C GLY A 97 6.79 14.09 13.82
N THR A 98 5.67 14.45 13.21
CA THR A 98 4.64 13.52 12.75
C THR A 98 4.12 13.98 11.38
N TYR A 99 3.35 13.15 10.72
CA TYR A 99 2.70 13.56 9.47
C TYR A 99 1.75 14.77 9.61
N LYS A 100 1.24 15.05 10.83
CA LYS A 100 0.40 16.23 11.12
C LYS A 100 1.21 17.49 11.39
N THR A 101 2.32 17.36 12.11
CA THR A 101 3.16 18.51 12.54
C THR A 101 4.33 18.78 11.58
N GLY A 102 4.57 17.90 10.63
CA GLY A 102 5.75 17.88 9.77
C GLY A 102 6.97 17.28 10.48
N TYR A 103 7.93 16.83 9.69
CA TYR A 103 9.21 16.30 10.14
C TYR A 103 10.26 17.40 10.20
N LEU A 104 11.12 17.38 11.22
CA LEU A 104 12.20 18.35 11.39
C LEU A 104 13.40 18.01 10.48
N TRP A 105 13.69 16.72 10.31
CA TRP A 105 14.69 16.20 9.38
C TRP A 105 14.30 14.83 8.86
N LEU A 106 14.94 14.40 7.79
CA LEU A 106 14.86 13.05 7.24
C LEU A 106 16.10 12.27 7.68
N PRO A 107 16.00 11.03 8.20
CA PRO A 107 17.15 10.20 8.57
C PRO A 107 18.10 10.01 7.37
N GLU A 108 19.38 10.36 7.50
CA GLU A 108 20.29 10.34 6.35
C GLU A 108 20.77 8.94 5.99
N ARG A 109 21.03 8.11 7.01
CA ARG A 109 21.59 6.76 6.85
C ARG A 109 21.04 5.84 7.93
N PHE A 110 20.60 4.66 7.53
CA PHE A 110 20.16 3.61 8.45
C PHE A 110 20.32 2.24 7.80
N ASN A 111 20.68 1.23 8.59
CA ASN A 111 20.80 -0.14 8.14
C ASN A 111 21.52 -0.25 6.77
N MET A 112 20.85 -0.77 5.74
CA MET A 112 21.40 -0.88 4.38
C MET A 112 21.04 0.30 3.47
N PHE A 113 20.44 1.37 3.97
CA PHE A 113 19.88 2.47 3.17
C PHE A 113 20.51 3.82 3.47
N LYS A 114 20.45 4.70 2.48
CA LYS A 114 20.85 6.12 2.55
C LYS A 114 19.82 7.01 1.88
N LEU A 115 19.69 8.24 2.35
CA LEU A 115 18.94 9.31 1.70
C LEU A 115 19.78 9.90 0.55
N ASN A 116 19.21 9.96 -0.64
CA ASN A 116 19.75 10.69 -1.79
C ASN A 116 18.93 11.98 -1.97
N ARG A 117 19.61 13.12 -2.04
CA ARG A 117 19.02 14.45 -2.24
C ARG A 117 19.54 15.14 -3.51
N SER A 118 20.10 14.37 -4.44
CA SER A 118 20.72 14.91 -5.66
C SER A 118 19.98 14.56 -6.95
N LEU A 119 18.91 13.74 -6.88
CA LEU A 119 18.19 13.32 -8.07
C LEU A 119 17.30 14.43 -8.60
N VAL A 120 17.70 15.00 -9.73
CA VAL A 120 16.91 16.00 -10.45
C VAL A 120 15.89 15.28 -11.30
N VAL A 121 14.61 15.40 -10.93
CA VAL A 121 13.48 14.77 -11.63
C VAL A 121 12.88 15.65 -12.72
N SER A 122 13.16 16.97 -12.71
CA SER A 122 12.76 17.90 -13.77
C SER A 122 13.60 19.16 -13.76
N LYS A 123 13.68 19.83 -14.94
CA LYS A 123 14.32 21.15 -15.13
C LYS A 123 13.42 22.09 -15.90
N SER A 124 13.47 23.36 -15.56
CA SER A 124 12.73 24.43 -16.25
C SER A 124 13.56 25.72 -16.22
N GLY A 125 14.28 26.02 -17.32
CA GLY A 125 15.33 27.05 -17.31
C GLY A 125 16.39 26.72 -16.28
N ASP A 126 16.69 27.68 -15.40
CA ASP A 126 17.66 27.53 -14.30
C ASP A 126 17.06 26.82 -13.07
N ASP A 127 15.76 26.63 -13.02
CA ASP A 127 15.08 25.94 -11.92
C ASP A 127 15.19 24.42 -12.05
N ILE A 128 15.44 23.76 -10.91
CA ILE A 128 15.47 22.30 -10.81
C ILE A 128 14.46 21.80 -9.78
N ALA A 129 13.88 20.63 -10.04
CA ALA A 129 13.07 19.87 -9.11
C ALA A 129 13.83 18.64 -8.66
N ILE A 130 14.03 18.49 -7.36
CA ILE A 130 14.71 17.34 -6.75
C ILE A 130 13.65 16.54 -5.98
N ASP A 131 13.61 15.23 -6.18
CA ASP A 131 12.88 14.34 -5.31
C ASP A 131 13.86 13.59 -4.40
N PRO A 132 13.92 13.91 -3.09
CA PRO A 132 14.70 13.12 -2.16
C PRO A 132 14.12 11.71 -2.07
N PHE A 133 14.99 10.71 -2.02
CA PHE A 133 14.57 9.31 -1.91
C PHE A 133 15.57 8.47 -1.15
N TYR A 134 15.10 7.44 -0.53
CA TYR A 134 15.94 6.43 0.10
C TYR A 134 16.29 5.32 -0.89
N VAL A 135 17.50 4.79 -0.80
CA VAL A 135 18.01 3.73 -1.68
C VAL A 135 19.07 2.90 -0.96
N ASN A 136 19.34 1.69 -1.41
CA ASN A 136 20.47 0.90 -0.92
C ASN A 136 21.77 1.71 -0.91
N LYS A 137 22.56 1.60 0.18
CA LYS A 137 23.88 2.30 0.31
C LYS A 137 24.86 1.89 -0.77
N HIS A 138 24.89 0.60 -1.03
CA HIS A 138 25.82 -0.03 -1.96
C HIS A 138 25.03 -0.98 -2.87
N TYR A 139 25.20 -0.84 -4.15
CA TYR A 139 24.70 -1.74 -5.17
C TYR A 139 25.58 -1.61 -6.42
N ASP A 140 25.61 -2.66 -7.19
CA ASP A 140 26.28 -2.72 -8.49
C ASP A 140 25.18 -2.73 -9.56
N PRO A 141 25.04 -1.67 -10.38
CA PRO A 141 24.00 -1.60 -11.39
C PRO A 141 24.00 -2.77 -12.37
N GLU A 142 25.19 -3.34 -12.65
CA GLU A 142 25.33 -4.49 -13.54
C GLU A 142 24.79 -5.80 -12.94
N LYS A 143 24.67 -5.87 -11.62
CA LYS A 143 24.11 -7.05 -10.91
C LYS A 143 22.64 -6.95 -10.60
N ILE A 144 22.06 -5.76 -10.70
CA ILE A 144 20.64 -5.56 -10.36
C ILE A 144 19.75 -6.19 -11.44
N GLU A 145 18.94 -7.12 -11.01
CA GLU A 145 17.93 -7.80 -11.83
C GLU A 145 16.51 -7.32 -11.53
N ARG A 146 16.26 -6.79 -10.34
CA ARG A 146 14.95 -6.31 -9.87
C ARG A 146 15.06 -5.02 -9.12
N ALA A 147 14.06 -4.16 -9.26
CA ALA A 147 13.93 -2.97 -8.44
C ALA A 147 12.53 -2.87 -7.84
N ILE A 148 12.46 -2.36 -6.61
CA ILE A 148 11.20 -2.10 -5.91
C ILE A 148 11.16 -0.63 -5.54
N ILE A 149 10.15 0.09 -6.07
CA ILE A 149 9.81 1.46 -5.69
C ILE A 149 8.73 1.34 -4.62
N LEU A 150 9.09 1.45 -3.35
CA LEU A 150 8.14 1.32 -2.25
C LEU A 150 7.59 2.68 -1.83
N ILE A 151 6.31 2.88 -2.01
CA ILE A 151 5.59 4.11 -1.67
C ILE A 151 5.13 4.02 -0.21
N PRO A 152 5.42 5.03 0.64
CA PRO A 152 5.04 5.00 2.05
C PRO A 152 3.54 5.12 2.25
N GLY A 153 3.06 4.79 3.45
CA GLY A 153 1.69 5.05 3.89
C GLY A 153 1.43 6.54 4.17
N GLN A 154 0.29 6.82 4.79
CA GLN A 154 -0.17 8.18 5.10
C GLN A 154 0.86 9.04 5.86
N TRP A 155 1.74 8.41 6.64
CA TRP A 155 2.71 9.13 7.46
C TRP A 155 3.92 9.64 6.68
N ARG A 156 4.06 9.28 5.40
CA ARG A 156 5.16 9.69 4.52
C ARG A 156 6.54 9.28 5.05
N ASP A 157 6.58 8.28 5.89
CA ASP A 157 7.77 7.77 6.59
C ASP A 157 8.52 6.74 5.74
N SER A 158 8.96 7.16 4.56
CA SER A 158 9.66 6.33 3.56
C SER A 158 10.85 5.56 4.15
N TRP A 159 11.54 6.12 5.12
CA TRP A 159 12.64 5.45 5.83
C TRP A 159 12.18 4.23 6.62
N LYS A 160 11.01 4.33 7.29
CA LYS A 160 10.40 3.20 8.00
C LYS A 160 10.01 2.10 7.00
N TYR A 161 9.23 2.46 5.98
CA TYR A 161 8.77 1.51 4.99
C TYR A 161 9.93 0.80 4.29
N LEU A 162 10.98 1.52 3.91
CA LEU A 162 12.14 0.91 3.26
C LEU A 162 12.93 0.01 4.21
N ASN A 163 13.02 0.36 5.50
CA ASN A 163 13.61 -0.52 6.52
C ASN A 163 12.82 -1.81 6.66
N LEU A 164 11.48 -1.73 6.70
CA LEU A 164 10.61 -2.91 6.77
C LEU A 164 10.74 -3.79 5.52
N LEU A 165 10.85 -3.18 4.32
CA LEU A 165 11.14 -3.91 3.10
C LEU A 165 12.52 -4.63 3.17
N GLY A 166 13.53 -3.98 3.72
CA GLY A 166 14.84 -4.59 3.96
C GLY A 166 14.78 -5.76 4.94
N ASN A 167 13.95 -5.67 5.98
CA ASN A 167 13.68 -6.78 6.90
C ASN A 167 12.94 -7.93 6.18
N ALA A 168 11.92 -7.61 5.38
CA ALA A 168 11.18 -8.58 4.57
C ALA A 168 12.10 -9.27 3.53
N TYR A 169 13.01 -8.54 2.92
CA TYR A 169 14.03 -9.12 2.04
C TYR A 169 14.88 -10.20 2.75
N ARG A 170 15.29 -9.96 4.01
CA ARG A 170 16.00 -10.97 4.80
C ARG A 170 15.13 -12.18 5.12
N VAL A 171 13.84 -11.97 5.36
CA VAL A 171 12.88 -13.08 5.52
C VAL A 171 12.78 -13.88 4.22
N ALA A 172 12.65 -13.22 3.07
CA ALA A 172 12.59 -13.88 1.76
C ALA A 172 13.82 -14.76 1.49
N GLN A 173 15.01 -14.31 1.92
CA GLN A 173 16.25 -15.09 1.80
C GLN A 173 16.29 -16.36 2.69
N LYS A 174 15.39 -16.49 3.67
CA LYS A 174 15.24 -17.70 4.51
C LYS A 174 14.31 -18.75 3.90
N TYR A 175 13.70 -18.45 2.76
CA TYR A 175 12.88 -19.36 1.98
C TYR A 175 13.70 -19.86 0.77
N PRO A 176 14.29 -21.08 0.83
CA PRO A 176 15.14 -21.58 -0.26
C PRO A 176 14.42 -21.64 -1.61
N GLU A 177 13.12 -21.93 -1.59
CA GLU A 177 12.28 -22.02 -2.78
C GLU A 177 12.08 -20.68 -3.50
N LEU A 178 12.23 -19.55 -2.81
CA LEU A 178 12.17 -18.24 -3.43
C LEU A 178 13.47 -17.89 -4.18
N ASN A 179 14.57 -18.54 -3.86
CA ASN A 179 15.87 -18.37 -4.50
C ASN A 179 16.29 -16.89 -4.65
N VAL A 180 16.10 -16.10 -3.59
CA VAL A 180 16.37 -14.66 -3.59
C VAL A 180 17.87 -14.42 -3.45
N GLY A 181 18.52 -14.11 -4.57
CA GLY A 181 19.96 -13.86 -4.63
C GLY A 181 20.37 -12.56 -3.96
N SER A 182 21.49 -12.60 -3.22
CA SER A 182 22.09 -11.40 -2.63
C SER A 182 22.58 -10.43 -3.70
N GLY A 183 22.36 -9.12 -3.48
CA GLY A 183 22.87 -8.05 -4.35
C GLY A 183 22.16 -7.88 -5.69
N LYS A 184 21.05 -8.62 -5.94
CA LYS A 184 20.30 -8.55 -7.20
C LYS A 184 19.05 -7.67 -7.13
N VAL A 185 18.69 -7.19 -5.95
CA VAL A 185 17.49 -6.39 -5.72
C VAL A 185 17.85 -4.99 -5.28
N LEU A 186 17.42 -3.99 -6.04
CA LEU A 186 17.49 -2.58 -5.68
C LEU A 186 16.17 -2.16 -5.02
N MET A 187 16.24 -1.62 -3.82
CA MET A 187 15.10 -1.11 -3.08
C MET A 187 15.22 0.40 -2.93
N LEU A 188 14.19 1.13 -3.31
CA LEU A 188 14.13 2.59 -3.14
C LEU A 188 12.73 3.04 -2.70
N SER A 189 12.67 4.22 -2.09
CA SER A 189 11.41 4.83 -1.64
C SER A 189 11.47 6.35 -1.81
N PRO A 190 10.62 6.94 -2.70
CA PRO A 190 10.43 8.39 -2.79
C PRO A 190 9.95 8.99 -1.47
N THR A 191 10.29 10.26 -1.21
CA THR A 191 9.88 10.91 0.04
C THR A 191 8.68 11.84 -0.15
N PHE A 192 7.62 11.45 -0.75
CA PHE A 192 6.44 12.30 -1.06
C PHE A 192 6.00 13.21 0.09
N MET A 193 6.83 14.21 0.42
CA MET A 193 6.65 15.15 1.52
C MET A 193 5.62 16.23 1.17
N ASP A 194 5.08 16.88 2.19
CA ASP A 194 4.12 17.96 2.01
C ASP A 194 4.62 19.32 2.55
N GLU A 195 3.78 20.35 2.48
CA GLU A 195 4.11 21.70 2.89
C GLU A 195 4.37 21.82 4.41
N VAL A 196 3.84 20.90 5.26
CA VAL A 196 4.14 20.95 6.70
C VAL A 196 5.56 20.45 6.96
N ASP A 197 6.03 19.46 6.21
CA ASP A 197 7.42 18.96 6.30
C ASP A 197 8.41 20.03 5.83
N ARG A 198 8.09 20.75 4.73
CA ARG A 198 8.91 21.87 4.25
C ARG A 198 8.99 23.01 5.28
N LYS A 199 7.87 23.40 5.85
CA LYS A 199 7.82 24.46 6.88
C LYS A 199 8.56 24.06 8.15
N ARG A 200 8.57 22.76 8.49
CA ARG A 200 9.24 22.24 9.67
C ARG A 200 10.77 22.10 9.48
N GLY A 201 11.25 22.07 8.23
CA GLY A 201 12.69 22.05 7.91
C GLY A 201 13.21 20.76 7.29
N ALA A 202 12.38 19.72 7.12
CA ALA A 202 12.83 18.46 6.51
C ALA A 202 13.24 18.61 5.05
N MET A 203 12.68 19.60 4.31
CA MET A 203 12.87 19.78 2.86
C MET A 203 13.72 20.99 2.53
N LYS A 204 14.61 20.85 1.54
CA LYS A 204 15.47 21.91 1.02
C LYS A 204 14.78 22.72 -0.09
N LYS A 205 15.38 23.85 -0.51
CA LYS A 205 14.81 24.84 -1.43
C LYS A 205 14.27 24.25 -2.74
N ASN A 206 14.99 23.32 -3.37
CA ASN A 206 14.63 22.78 -4.68
C ASN A 206 13.94 21.39 -4.59
N GLU A 207 13.65 20.93 -3.38
CA GLU A 207 13.01 19.64 -3.17
C GLU A 207 11.49 19.76 -3.29
N ILE A 208 10.89 18.82 -4.03
CA ILE A 208 9.47 18.85 -4.32
C ILE A 208 8.63 18.53 -3.08
N THR A 209 7.51 19.23 -2.96
CA THR A 209 6.48 18.94 -1.97
C THR A 209 5.10 18.97 -2.59
N PHE A 210 4.15 18.29 -1.96
CA PHE A 210 2.77 18.18 -2.40
C PHE A 210 1.83 18.86 -1.39
N GLN A 211 0.55 18.96 -1.72
CA GLN A 211 -0.45 19.44 -0.79
C GLN A 211 -1.05 18.24 -0.01
N LYS A 212 -0.78 18.14 1.28
CA LYS A 212 -1.29 17.06 2.13
C LYS A 212 -1.02 15.68 1.48
N ALA A 213 -2.05 14.84 1.42
CA ALA A 213 -1.99 13.51 0.81
C ALA A 213 -2.25 13.49 -0.71
N GLY A 214 -2.30 14.63 -1.38
CA GLY A 214 -2.61 14.71 -2.82
C GLY A 214 -1.66 13.93 -3.71
N TRP A 215 -0.42 13.71 -3.26
CA TRP A 215 0.55 12.86 -3.95
C TRP A 215 0.01 11.43 -4.21
N SER A 216 -0.86 10.93 -3.35
CA SER A 216 -1.42 9.59 -3.48
C SER A 216 -2.41 9.43 -4.63
N ALA A 217 -2.97 10.54 -5.12
CA ALA A 217 -3.98 10.58 -6.18
C ALA A 217 -3.47 11.21 -7.49
N GLY A 218 -2.18 11.51 -7.59
CA GLY A 218 -1.60 12.11 -8.78
C GLY A 218 -1.71 13.63 -8.83
N ASP A 219 -1.86 14.30 -7.69
CA ASP A 219 -1.85 15.76 -7.62
C ASP A 219 -0.49 16.34 -8.01
N THR A 220 -0.50 17.62 -8.33
CA THR A 220 0.68 18.31 -8.80
C THR A 220 1.54 18.87 -7.67
N VAL A 221 2.84 19.03 -7.96
CA VAL A 221 3.84 19.65 -7.09
C VAL A 221 3.38 21.04 -6.63
N ARG A 222 3.54 21.32 -5.34
CA ARG A 222 3.26 22.64 -4.74
C ARG A 222 4.50 23.50 -4.66
N HIS A 223 5.64 22.88 -4.41
CA HIS A 223 6.93 23.54 -4.33
C HIS A 223 8.00 22.63 -4.98
N PRO A 224 8.96 23.21 -5.77
CA PRO A 224 9.05 24.61 -6.24
C PRO A 224 7.91 24.96 -7.21
N ARG A 225 7.48 26.24 -7.21
CA ARG A 225 6.33 26.69 -8.00
C ARG A 225 6.51 26.55 -9.51
N ALA A 226 7.74 26.58 -10.01
CA ALA A 226 8.05 26.36 -11.43
C ALA A 226 7.53 25.00 -11.93
N PHE A 227 7.40 24.01 -11.05
CA PHE A 227 7.00 22.64 -11.37
C PHE A 227 5.55 22.30 -10.99
N LYS A 228 4.69 23.28 -10.77
CA LYS A 228 3.26 23.08 -10.43
C LYS A 228 2.45 22.31 -11.47
N HIS A 229 3.01 22.03 -12.64
CA HIS A 229 2.41 21.20 -13.69
C HIS A 229 2.80 19.72 -13.59
N MET A 230 3.83 19.39 -12.82
CA MET A 230 4.34 18.02 -12.63
C MET A 230 3.51 17.29 -11.56
N SER A 231 2.99 16.14 -11.90
CA SER A 231 2.26 15.26 -10.99
C SER A 231 3.22 14.37 -10.19
N SER A 232 2.78 13.87 -9.04
CA SER A 232 3.47 12.79 -8.33
C SER A 232 3.64 11.53 -9.20
N PHE A 233 2.76 11.33 -10.18
CA PHE A 233 2.86 10.21 -11.12
C PHE A 233 3.88 10.48 -12.22
N ASP A 234 4.11 11.73 -12.63
CA ASP A 234 5.26 12.08 -13.49
C ASP A 234 6.59 11.77 -12.76
N VAL A 235 6.64 11.92 -11.43
CA VAL A 235 7.80 11.53 -10.61
C VAL A 235 7.98 10.01 -10.59
N LEU A 236 6.90 9.24 -10.45
CA LEU A 236 6.96 7.77 -10.54
C LEU A 236 7.38 7.30 -11.93
N ASP A 237 6.90 7.95 -13.01
CA ASP A 237 7.37 7.68 -14.38
C ASP A 237 8.88 7.89 -14.51
N PHE A 238 9.42 8.93 -13.88
CA PHE A 238 10.86 9.17 -13.88
C PHE A 238 11.62 8.00 -13.24
N TYR A 239 11.21 7.53 -12.06
CA TYR A 239 11.85 6.37 -11.42
C TYR A 239 11.73 5.10 -12.24
N VAL A 240 10.54 4.83 -12.78
CA VAL A 240 10.30 3.64 -13.63
C VAL A 240 11.20 3.69 -14.86
N SER A 241 11.25 4.83 -15.57
CA SER A 241 12.09 5.00 -16.77
C SER A 241 13.56 4.86 -16.45
N MET A 242 14.04 5.48 -15.36
CA MET A 242 15.43 5.38 -14.90
C MET A 242 15.83 3.92 -14.61
N LEU A 243 14.97 3.17 -13.93
CA LEU A 243 15.26 1.79 -13.57
C LEU A 243 15.14 0.81 -14.73
N LEU A 244 14.31 1.10 -15.73
CA LEU A 244 14.14 0.28 -16.93
C LEU A 244 15.18 0.62 -18.01
N ASP A 245 15.95 1.69 -17.85
CA ASP A 245 17.01 2.08 -18.77
C ASP A 245 18.16 1.06 -18.75
N ARG A 246 18.32 0.35 -19.85
CA ARG A 246 19.36 -0.66 -20.05
C ARG A 246 20.79 -0.11 -20.04
N GLN A 247 20.97 1.19 -20.26
CA GLN A 247 22.29 1.82 -20.14
C GLN A 247 22.71 1.95 -18.68
N GLN A 248 21.74 2.16 -17.77
CA GLN A 248 21.99 2.27 -16.34
C GLN A 248 21.92 0.91 -15.63
N PHE A 249 20.95 0.06 -16.01
CA PHE A 249 20.70 -1.25 -15.40
C PHE A 249 20.59 -2.33 -16.47
N PRO A 250 21.70 -2.81 -17.05
CA PRO A 250 21.68 -3.71 -18.23
C PRO A 250 20.93 -5.03 -17.97
N ASN A 251 20.95 -5.52 -16.74
CA ASN A 251 20.34 -6.80 -16.37
C ASN A 251 18.97 -6.67 -15.70
N MET A 252 18.37 -5.47 -15.68
CA MET A 252 17.04 -5.25 -15.10
C MET A 252 15.97 -6.09 -15.80
N LYS A 253 15.34 -7.00 -15.05
CA LYS A 253 14.25 -7.86 -15.50
C LYS A 253 12.90 -7.27 -15.15
N THR A 254 12.72 -6.83 -13.89
CA THR A 254 11.44 -6.33 -13.39
C THR A 254 11.60 -5.12 -12.49
N VAL A 255 10.67 -4.18 -12.62
CA VAL A 255 10.47 -3.06 -11.69
C VAL A 255 9.10 -3.21 -11.06
N THR A 256 9.02 -3.13 -9.73
CA THR A 256 7.76 -3.21 -9.00
C THR A 256 7.46 -1.87 -8.34
N VAL A 257 6.32 -1.28 -8.66
CA VAL A 257 5.76 -0.15 -7.90
C VAL A 257 4.91 -0.73 -6.79
N ALA A 258 5.30 -0.50 -5.56
CA ALA A 258 4.77 -1.18 -4.39
C ALA A 258 4.31 -0.19 -3.33
N GLY A 259 3.31 -0.54 -2.54
CA GLY A 259 2.89 0.27 -1.41
C GLY A 259 1.90 -0.45 -0.51
N HIS A 260 1.86 -0.02 0.76
CA HIS A 260 0.91 -0.47 1.76
C HIS A 260 0.05 0.72 2.21
N SER A 261 -1.21 0.47 2.59
CA SER A 261 -2.14 1.51 3.06
C SER A 261 -2.35 2.60 1.99
N MET A 262 -2.08 3.87 2.29
CA MET A 262 -2.12 4.96 1.31
C MET A 262 -1.09 4.75 0.18
N GLY A 263 0.05 4.14 0.46
CA GLY A 263 1.02 3.72 -0.57
C GLY A 263 0.43 2.67 -1.51
N GLY A 264 -0.36 1.72 -0.98
CA GLY A 264 -1.12 0.74 -1.77
C GLY A 264 -2.16 1.41 -2.66
N GLN A 265 -2.90 2.38 -2.12
CA GLN A 265 -3.80 3.22 -2.94
C GLN A 265 -3.01 3.92 -4.07
N THR A 266 -1.85 4.50 -3.76
CA THR A 266 -1.02 5.20 -4.76
C THR A 266 -0.53 4.25 -5.84
N SER A 267 -0.08 3.04 -5.50
CA SER A 267 0.31 2.01 -6.46
C SER A 267 -0.85 1.65 -7.40
N MET A 268 -2.05 1.44 -6.85
CA MET A 268 -3.27 1.18 -7.63
C MET A 268 -3.66 2.37 -8.52
N HIS A 269 -3.62 3.59 -7.98
CA HIS A 269 -3.95 4.82 -8.71
C HIS A 269 -2.98 5.06 -9.88
N TYR A 270 -1.70 4.85 -9.64
CA TYR A 270 -0.69 4.96 -10.69
C TYR A 270 -0.87 3.87 -11.75
N ALA A 271 -1.11 2.62 -11.33
CA ALA A 271 -1.43 1.53 -12.25
C ALA A 271 -2.69 1.82 -13.09
N MET A 272 -3.68 2.52 -12.55
CA MET A 272 -4.90 2.90 -13.29
C MET A 272 -4.64 4.00 -14.33
N LEU A 273 -3.83 5.01 -14.01
CA LEU A 273 -3.70 6.20 -14.86
C LEU A 273 -2.48 6.23 -15.77
N ARG A 274 -1.46 5.42 -15.50
CA ARG A 274 -0.27 5.36 -16.35
C ARG A 274 -0.63 4.82 -17.74
N ASP A 275 -0.12 5.46 -18.80
CA ASP A 275 -0.27 4.96 -20.16
C ASP A 275 0.53 3.65 -20.33
N LEU A 276 0.05 2.72 -21.18
CA LEU A 276 0.80 1.52 -21.53
C LEU A 276 2.00 1.91 -22.41
N THR A 277 3.11 1.23 -22.16
CA THR A 277 4.33 1.30 -22.97
C THR A 277 4.85 -0.10 -23.22
N ASP A 278 5.79 -0.27 -24.15
CA ASP A 278 6.45 -1.56 -24.42
C ASP A 278 7.16 -2.12 -23.17
N GLU A 279 7.47 -1.25 -22.21
CA GLU A 279 8.11 -1.60 -20.94
C GLU A 279 7.17 -2.25 -19.93
N ASP A 280 5.85 -2.19 -20.13
CA ASP A 280 4.87 -2.72 -19.17
C ASP A 280 5.03 -4.23 -18.92
N ALA A 281 5.60 -4.98 -19.87
CA ALA A 281 5.96 -6.39 -19.66
C ALA A 281 6.97 -6.62 -18.51
N ARG A 282 7.76 -5.59 -18.19
CA ARG A 282 8.76 -5.60 -17.10
C ARG A 282 8.27 -4.87 -15.85
N LEU A 283 7.02 -4.38 -15.82
CA LEU A 283 6.48 -3.60 -14.72
C LEU A 283 5.43 -4.40 -13.96
N LYS A 284 5.54 -4.38 -12.61
CA LYS A 284 4.59 -5.00 -11.69
C LYS A 284 4.09 -3.99 -10.66
N TYR A 285 2.95 -4.28 -10.05
CA TYR A 285 2.36 -3.43 -9.02
C TYR A 285 1.97 -4.27 -7.80
N TRP A 286 2.36 -3.83 -6.61
CA TRP A 286 1.89 -4.41 -5.36
C TRP A 286 0.99 -3.43 -4.62
N VAL A 287 -0.19 -3.90 -4.23
CA VAL A 287 -1.25 -3.13 -3.59
C VAL A 287 -1.59 -3.79 -2.26
N GLY A 288 -0.91 -3.37 -1.18
CA GLY A 288 -1.11 -3.90 0.17
C GLY A 288 -2.12 -3.06 0.96
N ASN A 289 -3.18 -3.67 1.47
CA ASN A 289 -4.19 -3.08 2.35
C ASN A 289 -4.58 -1.64 2.00
N PRO A 290 -5.01 -1.32 0.77
CA PRO A 290 -5.41 0.03 0.43
C PRO A 290 -6.64 0.44 1.24
N GLY A 291 -6.71 1.70 1.66
CA GLY A 291 -7.84 2.21 2.44
C GLY A 291 -9.16 2.31 1.65
N SER A 292 -9.07 2.38 0.33
CA SER A 292 -10.16 2.38 -0.64
C SER A 292 -9.64 1.95 -2.01
N TYR A 293 -10.56 1.65 -2.93
CA TYR A 293 -10.26 1.13 -4.25
C TYR A 293 -10.72 2.09 -5.35
N VAL A 294 -10.07 2.04 -6.52
CA VAL A 294 -10.63 2.65 -7.72
C VAL A 294 -11.74 1.73 -8.22
N TRP A 295 -12.98 2.20 -8.16
CA TRP A 295 -14.14 1.42 -8.61
C TRP A 295 -14.24 1.50 -10.13
N LEU A 296 -14.46 0.36 -10.77
CA LEU A 296 -14.35 0.24 -12.22
C LEU A 296 -15.67 0.54 -12.97
N ASN A 297 -16.77 0.69 -12.22
CA ASN A 297 -18.09 1.03 -12.74
C ASN A 297 -18.83 1.98 -11.78
N ASP A 298 -20.10 2.29 -12.09
CA ASP A 298 -20.92 3.22 -11.32
C ASP A 298 -21.74 2.57 -10.21
N THR A 299 -21.69 1.25 -10.06
CA THR A 299 -22.37 0.57 -8.96
C THR A 299 -21.58 0.71 -7.66
N ARG A 300 -22.27 0.71 -6.54
CA ARG A 300 -21.69 0.70 -5.20
C ARG A 300 -22.52 -0.23 -4.31
N PRO A 301 -21.89 -0.99 -3.40
CA PRO A 301 -22.61 -1.88 -2.48
C PRO A 301 -23.41 -1.12 -1.43
N PHE A 302 -22.98 0.10 -1.09
CA PHE A 302 -23.64 0.94 -0.08
C PHE A 302 -24.26 2.18 -0.69
N SER A 303 -25.21 2.80 0.05
CA SER A 303 -25.97 3.94 -0.43
C SER A 303 -25.11 5.13 -0.84
N THR A 304 -25.36 5.65 -2.02
CA THR A 304 -24.73 6.87 -2.57
C THR A 304 -25.65 8.11 -2.47
N ALA A 305 -26.81 7.99 -1.87
CA ALA A 305 -27.83 9.06 -1.85
C ALA A 305 -27.33 10.39 -1.26
N LYS A 306 -26.38 10.35 -0.32
CA LYS A 306 -25.76 11.52 0.31
C LYS A 306 -24.32 11.76 -0.17
N CYS A 307 -23.93 11.19 -1.30
CA CYS A 307 -22.59 11.27 -1.85
C CYS A 307 -22.61 11.36 -3.38
N PRO A 308 -23.05 12.49 -3.96
CA PRO A 308 -23.15 12.61 -5.42
C PRO A 308 -21.80 12.49 -6.13
N GLU A 309 -20.70 12.72 -5.43
CA GLU A 309 -19.34 12.61 -5.92
C GLU A 309 -18.70 11.21 -5.78
N TYR A 310 -19.46 10.17 -5.46
CA TYR A 310 -18.96 8.80 -5.23
C TYR A 310 -18.15 8.21 -6.39
N GLY A 311 -18.44 8.63 -7.63
CA GLY A 311 -17.77 8.20 -8.85
C GLY A 311 -16.53 9.02 -9.23
N GLU A 312 -16.19 10.06 -8.44
CA GLU A 312 -15.01 10.88 -8.69
C GLU A 312 -13.71 10.16 -8.36
N TRP A 313 -12.67 10.51 -9.11
CA TRP A 313 -11.30 10.13 -8.80
C TRP A 313 -10.89 10.59 -7.38
N PRO A 314 -10.17 9.80 -6.60
CA PRO A 314 -9.62 8.47 -6.91
C PRO A 314 -10.52 7.27 -6.51
N TYR A 315 -11.78 7.47 -6.20
CA TYR A 315 -12.71 6.42 -5.76
C TYR A 315 -13.47 5.77 -6.92
N GLY A 316 -13.41 6.36 -8.11
CA GLY A 316 -14.04 5.85 -9.32
C GLY A 316 -13.49 6.56 -10.57
N MET A 317 -13.98 6.12 -11.73
CA MET A 317 -13.55 6.59 -13.05
C MET A 317 -14.67 7.27 -13.84
N SER A 318 -15.89 7.35 -13.31
CA SER A 318 -17.08 7.83 -14.04
C SER A 318 -17.09 9.35 -14.24
N VAL A 319 -16.46 10.11 -13.37
CA VAL A 319 -16.40 11.57 -13.47
C VAL A 319 -15.07 12.01 -14.08
N HIS A 320 -14.98 11.98 -15.39
CA HIS A 320 -13.74 12.24 -16.14
C HIS A 320 -13.03 13.56 -15.75
N LYS A 321 -13.77 14.62 -15.48
CA LYS A 321 -13.20 15.92 -15.06
C LYS A 321 -12.47 15.88 -13.71
N SER A 322 -12.78 14.90 -12.86
CA SER A 322 -12.11 14.70 -11.57
C SER A 322 -10.74 14.03 -11.69
N ILE A 323 -10.47 13.36 -12.82
CA ILE A 323 -9.18 12.71 -13.07
C ILE A 323 -8.09 13.77 -13.14
N PRO A 324 -6.94 13.62 -12.47
CA PRO A 324 -5.85 14.59 -12.49
C PRO A 324 -5.27 14.75 -13.91
N ARG A 325 -4.58 15.90 -14.11
CA ARG A 325 -3.98 16.25 -15.42
C ARG A 325 -3.13 15.11 -15.99
N TYR A 326 -2.40 14.39 -15.17
CA TYR A 326 -1.60 13.23 -15.56
C TYR A 326 -2.45 12.21 -16.34
N GLY A 327 -3.55 11.77 -15.76
CA GLY A 327 -4.45 10.79 -16.36
C GLY A 327 -5.29 11.31 -17.53
N ARG A 328 -5.28 12.62 -17.81
CA ARG A 328 -5.97 13.22 -18.96
C ARG A 328 -5.05 13.45 -20.17
N LYS A 329 -3.74 13.21 -20.04
CA LYS A 329 -2.78 13.20 -21.15
C LYS A 329 -3.01 11.97 -22.02
N GLY A 330 -2.64 12.04 -23.31
CA GLY A 330 -2.68 10.89 -24.22
C GLY A 330 -4.04 10.62 -24.86
N SER A 331 -4.16 9.50 -25.56
CA SER A 331 -5.34 9.06 -26.30
C SER A 331 -6.50 8.58 -25.44
N GLY A 332 -6.30 8.46 -24.15
CA GLY A 332 -7.26 7.90 -23.19
C GLY A 332 -8.37 8.87 -22.78
N LYS A 333 -9.09 9.46 -23.74
CA LYS A 333 -10.24 10.32 -23.46
C LYS A 333 -11.40 9.62 -22.73
N ASN A 334 -11.42 8.26 -22.74
CA ASN A 334 -12.46 7.45 -22.14
C ASN A 334 -11.91 6.65 -20.97
N GLY A 335 -12.54 6.76 -19.81
CA GLY A 335 -12.20 5.97 -18.61
C GLY A 335 -12.15 4.44 -18.87
N VAL A 336 -12.91 3.96 -19.84
CA VAL A 336 -12.95 2.56 -20.28
C VAL A 336 -11.57 2.06 -20.71
N HIS A 337 -10.86 2.79 -21.59
CA HIS A 337 -9.53 2.38 -22.04
C HIS A 337 -8.50 2.25 -20.90
N ARG A 338 -8.61 3.11 -19.87
CA ARG A 338 -7.73 3.01 -18.69
C ARG A 338 -8.06 1.80 -17.82
N ILE A 339 -9.34 1.46 -17.70
CA ILE A 339 -9.79 0.25 -17.02
C ILE A 339 -9.27 -0.99 -17.75
N GLU A 340 -9.39 -1.06 -19.08
CA GLU A 340 -8.85 -2.15 -19.89
C GLU A 340 -7.33 -2.30 -19.71
N ASN A 341 -6.59 -1.18 -19.69
CA ASN A 341 -5.16 -1.19 -19.47
C ASN A 341 -4.81 -1.67 -18.07
N PHE A 342 -5.54 -1.20 -17.05
CA PHE A 342 -5.38 -1.64 -15.67
C PHE A 342 -5.57 -3.16 -15.54
N LEU A 343 -6.59 -3.72 -16.17
CA LEU A 343 -6.89 -5.15 -16.12
C LEU A 343 -5.82 -6.02 -16.83
N LYS A 344 -5.00 -5.45 -17.69
CA LYS A 344 -3.88 -6.15 -18.36
C LYS A 344 -2.59 -6.12 -17.53
N ARG A 345 -2.48 -5.26 -16.50
CA ARG A 345 -1.26 -5.10 -15.72
C ARG A 345 -1.08 -6.24 -14.73
N ARG A 346 0.17 -6.55 -14.44
CA ARG A 346 0.56 -7.52 -13.40
C ARG A 346 0.42 -6.86 -12.03
N ILE A 347 -0.66 -7.17 -11.32
CA ILE A 347 -0.97 -6.59 -10.01
C ILE A 347 -1.17 -7.69 -8.99
N HIS A 348 -0.48 -7.58 -7.86
CA HIS A 348 -0.72 -8.42 -6.69
C HIS A 348 -1.35 -7.60 -5.58
N PHE A 349 -2.49 -8.05 -5.09
CA PHE A 349 -3.19 -7.49 -3.96
C PHE A 349 -2.88 -8.28 -2.69
N SER A 350 -2.72 -7.59 -1.57
CA SER A 350 -2.64 -8.22 -0.25
C SER A 350 -3.71 -7.60 0.65
N VAL A 351 -4.59 -8.42 1.20
CA VAL A 351 -5.72 -8.01 2.01
C VAL A 351 -5.68 -8.74 3.34
N SER A 352 -5.50 -8.01 4.43
CA SER A 352 -5.51 -8.57 5.78
C SER A 352 -6.94 -8.80 6.25
N LEU A 353 -7.23 -10.01 6.75
CA LEU A 353 -8.59 -10.40 7.14
C LEU A 353 -9.05 -9.75 8.46
N ASP A 354 -8.10 -9.33 9.31
CA ASP A 354 -8.40 -8.59 10.54
C ASP A 354 -8.37 -7.06 10.37
N ASP A 355 -8.29 -6.55 9.13
CA ASP A 355 -8.28 -5.11 8.87
C ASP A 355 -9.69 -4.50 8.87
N ASN A 356 -10.39 -4.64 10.01
CA ASN A 356 -11.77 -4.16 10.19
C ASN A 356 -11.88 -2.67 10.57
N GLY A 357 -10.79 -1.91 10.52
CA GLY A 357 -10.82 -0.47 10.77
C GLY A 357 -11.46 0.33 9.64
N HIS A 358 -12.07 1.49 9.96
CA HIS A 358 -12.79 2.31 9.00
C HIS A 358 -11.94 2.82 7.81
N GLY A 359 -10.65 3.11 8.02
CA GLY A 359 -9.83 3.75 6.99
C GLY A 359 -10.26 5.19 6.68
N PRO A 360 -10.29 5.62 5.40
CA PRO A 360 -10.77 6.95 5.03
C PRO A 360 -12.24 7.15 5.43
N GLU A 361 -12.50 8.16 6.27
CA GLU A 361 -13.85 8.52 6.71
C GLU A 361 -14.43 9.62 5.79
N ASN A 362 -14.88 9.22 4.62
CA ASN A 362 -15.62 10.08 3.72
C ASN A 362 -16.69 9.28 2.97
N CYS A 363 -17.68 9.98 2.44
CA CYS A 363 -18.83 9.31 1.82
C CYS A 363 -18.44 8.42 0.62
N LYS A 364 -17.39 8.78 -0.14
CA LYS A 364 -16.93 8.02 -1.30
C LYS A 364 -16.34 6.65 -0.89
N ALA A 365 -15.55 6.64 0.18
CA ALA A 365 -15.02 5.39 0.74
C ALA A 365 -16.12 4.55 1.39
N ASN A 366 -17.03 5.20 2.13
CA ASN A 366 -18.16 4.52 2.79
C ASN A 366 -19.13 3.89 1.79
N ALA A 367 -19.27 4.46 0.59
CA ALA A 367 -20.03 3.85 -0.49
C ALA A 367 -19.42 2.51 -0.99
N GLN A 368 -18.14 2.27 -0.73
CA GLN A 368 -17.43 1.04 -1.08
C GLN A 368 -17.51 -0.04 0.02
N GLY A 369 -17.70 0.35 1.28
CA GLY A 369 -17.75 -0.55 2.43
C GLY A 369 -17.48 0.19 3.73
N VAL A 370 -17.88 -0.42 4.84
CA VAL A 370 -17.79 0.16 6.19
C VAL A 370 -16.39 0.07 6.81
N SER A 371 -15.60 -0.90 6.39
CA SER A 371 -14.21 -1.11 6.83
C SER A 371 -13.29 -1.39 5.64
N ARG A 372 -11.97 -1.47 5.87
CA ARG A 372 -11.01 -1.74 4.78
C ARG A 372 -11.18 -3.15 4.22
N VAL A 373 -11.31 -4.17 5.08
CA VAL A 373 -11.54 -5.55 4.63
C VAL A 373 -12.90 -5.69 3.93
N CYS A 374 -13.95 -5.01 4.41
CA CYS A 374 -15.24 -4.97 3.73
C CYS A 374 -15.12 -4.35 2.33
N ARG A 375 -14.42 -3.20 2.20
CA ARG A 375 -14.17 -2.56 0.89
C ARG A 375 -13.40 -3.45 -0.07
N ALA A 376 -12.42 -4.20 0.45
CA ALA A 376 -11.66 -5.17 -0.33
C ALA A 376 -12.57 -6.28 -0.85
N ALA A 377 -13.32 -6.91 0.03
CA ALA A 377 -14.22 -8.01 -0.30
C ALA A 377 -15.28 -7.58 -1.32
N GLU A 378 -15.93 -6.43 -1.10
CA GLU A 378 -16.93 -5.88 -2.02
C GLU A 378 -16.31 -5.56 -3.41
N TRP A 379 -15.11 -4.97 -3.44
CA TRP A 379 -14.44 -4.65 -4.70
C TRP A 379 -14.07 -5.90 -5.49
N VAL A 380 -13.62 -6.97 -4.83
CA VAL A 380 -13.29 -8.25 -5.46
C VAL A 380 -14.56 -9.00 -5.88
N ALA A 381 -15.55 -9.12 -4.98
CA ALA A 381 -16.79 -9.85 -5.23
C ALA A 381 -17.57 -9.26 -6.41
N GLN A 382 -17.56 -7.92 -6.56
CA GLN A 382 -18.22 -7.25 -7.68
C GLN A 382 -17.64 -7.67 -9.04
N ARG A 383 -16.39 -8.17 -9.10
CA ARG A 383 -15.81 -8.68 -10.34
C ARG A 383 -16.57 -9.90 -10.88
N GLY A 384 -17.24 -10.66 -10.02
CA GLY A 384 -18.12 -11.75 -10.45
C GLY A 384 -19.33 -11.30 -11.29
N ASN A 385 -19.71 -10.02 -11.18
CA ASN A 385 -20.82 -9.43 -11.95
C ASN A 385 -20.33 -8.75 -13.25
N SER A 386 -19.02 -8.76 -13.54
CA SER A 386 -18.46 -8.19 -14.77
C SER A 386 -18.21 -9.29 -15.81
N THR A 387 -18.30 -8.93 -17.08
CA THR A 387 -18.03 -9.85 -18.19
C THR A 387 -16.58 -10.33 -18.20
N GLU A 388 -15.64 -9.51 -17.70
CA GLU A 388 -14.22 -9.80 -17.64
C GLU A 388 -13.84 -10.69 -16.46
N GLY A 389 -14.67 -10.75 -15.41
CA GLY A 389 -14.37 -11.47 -14.18
C GLY A 389 -13.15 -10.94 -13.43
N TRP A 390 -12.47 -11.80 -12.69
CA TRP A 390 -11.16 -11.51 -12.11
C TRP A 390 -10.09 -11.60 -13.20
N SER A 391 -9.27 -10.56 -13.31
CA SER A 391 -8.23 -10.54 -14.36
C SER A 391 -7.19 -11.64 -14.14
N LYS A 392 -6.80 -12.34 -15.18
CA LYS A 392 -5.71 -13.34 -15.16
C LYS A 392 -4.34 -12.74 -14.81
N SER A 393 -4.18 -11.43 -14.97
CA SER A 393 -2.96 -10.69 -14.63
C SER A 393 -2.95 -10.20 -13.17
N HIS A 394 -4.04 -10.43 -12.44
CA HIS A 394 -4.17 -10.04 -11.03
C HIS A 394 -4.11 -11.28 -10.14
N THR A 395 -3.34 -11.17 -9.06
CA THR A 395 -3.31 -12.14 -7.98
C THR A 395 -3.68 -11.49 -6.66
N ILE A 396 -4.13 -12.25 -5.68
CA ILE A 396 -4.50 -11.73 -4.37
C ILE A 396 -4.16 -12.73 -3.27
N ASP A 397 -3.65 -12.22 -2.14
CA ASP A 397 -3.58 -12.94 -0.89
C ASP A 397 -4.58 -12.34 0.10
N PHE A 398 -5.40 -13.19 0.70
CA PHE A 398 -6.16 -12.87 1.89
C PHE A 398 -5.39 -13.38 3.10
N ILE A 399 -4.90 -12.46 3.95
CA ILE A 399 -3.90 -12.76 4.99
C ILE A 399 -4.61 -12.94 6.34
N PRO A 400 -4.67 -14.17 6.89
CA PRO A 400 -5.32 -14.45 8.16
C PRO A 400 -4.55 -13.89 9.35
N GLY A 401 -5.26 -13.48 10.40
CA GLY A 401 -4.68 -13.02 11.67
C GLY A 401 -3.84 -11.75 11.57
N VAL A 402 -3.91 -11.01 10.47
CA VAL A 402 -3.22 -9.75 10.25
C VAL A 402 -4.23 -8.62 10.12
N SER A 403 -3.99 -7.52 10.81
CA SER A 403 -4.75 -6.28 10.73
C SER A 403 -4.10 -5.29 9.76
N HIS A 404 -4.26 -3.97 9.95
CA HIS A 404 -3.64 -2.93 9.09
C HIS A 404 -2.13 -2.74 9.32
N GLN A 405 -1.43 -3.79 9.71
CA GLN A 405 -0.02 -3.74 10.03
C GLN A 405 0.83 -3.76 8.76
N ASP A 406 1.79 -2.85 8.65
CA ASP A 406 2.63 -2.72 7.46
C ASP A 406 3.61 -3.90 7.31
N TYR A 407 4.40 -4.22 8.33
CA TYR A 407 5.45 -5.23 8.21
C TYR A 407 4.93 -6.66 7.99
N PRO A 408 3.93 -7.18 8.75
CA PRO A 408 3.37 -8.50 8.49
C PRO A 408 2.87 -8.67 7.06
N VAL A 409 2.26 -7.65 6.47
CA VAL A 409 1.77 -7.69 5.09
C VAL A 409 2.91 -7.67 4.07
N ILE A 410 3.95 -6.83 4.29
CA ILE A 410 5.14 -6.79 3.43
C ILE A 410 5.92 -8.11 3.51
N ALA A 411 5.99 -8.72 4.70
CA ALA A 411 6.74 -9.96 4.95
C ALA A 411 5.90 -11.23 4.78
N TYR A 412 4.65 -11.14 4.31
CA TYR A 412 3.82 -12.31 4.03
C TYR A 412 4.37 -13.08 2.82
N TYR A 413 4.28 -14.41 2.85
CA TYR A 413 4.94 -15.27 1.86
C TYR A 413 4.60 -14.93 0.40
N GLY A 414 3.32 -14.75 0.07
CA GLY A 414 2.89 -14.37 -1.27
C GLY A 414 3.43 -13.00 -1.69
N THR A 415 3.41 -12.02 -0.77
CA THR A 415 4.03 -10.71 -1.00
C THR A 415 5.54 -10.84 -1.24
N LEU A 416 6.27 -11.65 -0.43
CA LEU A 416 7.70 -11.89 -0.62
C LEU A 416 7.98 -12.52 -1.99
N LYS A 417 7.21 -13.53 -2.37
CA LYS A 417 7.29 -14.18 -3.67
C LYS A 417 7.11 -13.17 -4.79
N PHE A 418 6.05 -12.35 -4.74
CA PHE A 418 5.76 -11.34 -5.76
C PHE A 418 6.83 -10.25 -5.85
N LEU A 419 7.31 -9.72 -4.71
CA LEU A 419 8.27 -8.62 -4.69
C LEU A 419 9.68 -9.04 -5.11
N PHE A 420 10.13 -10.23 -4.68
CA PHE A 420 11.53 -10.61 -4.76
C PHE A 420 11.85 -11.69 -5.81
N THR A 421 10.83 -12.24 -6.49
CA THR A 421 11.02 -13.26 -7.53
C THR A 421 10.31 -12.91 -8.83
N ASP A 422 10.53 -13.70 -9.88
CA ASP A 422 9.75 -13.67 -11.13
C ASP A 422 8.68 -14.76 -11.17
N GLN A 423 8.55 -15.54 -10.09
CA GLN A 423 7.53 -16.59 -9.99
C GLN A 423 6.15 -15.93 -9.77
N GLU A 424 5.17 -16.41 -10.50
CA GLU A 424 3.76 -16.03 -10.37
C GLU A 424 3.03 -16.92 -9.38
#